data_5935f04cc45d54a9e43b686482e702e0
#
_entry.id   5935f04cc45d54a9e43b686482e702e0
#
_cell.length_a   1.000
_cell.length_b   1.000
_cell.length_c   1.000
_cell.angle_alpha   90.00
_cell.angle_beta   90.00
_cell.angle_gamma   90.00
#
_symmetry.space_group_name_H-M   'P 1'
#
loop_
_entity.id
_entity.type
_entity.pdbx_description
1 polymer ?
#
loop_
_entity_poly.entity_id
_entity_poly.type
_entity_poly.pdbx_seq_one_letter_code
_entity_poly.pdbx_strand_id
1 'polypeptide(L)'
;MAGEHQRHPGGGFNPPEPTTKGGPDYGRFIDAVRKLQDHARAVDAPAEVITEAADLLEKVSLLLSRFDADEWESPSGRRMDLPMRGNVLTIPMSANKGDDGRIHGWARFARFHLGRNGAVHGGALGMLFDSVLGLTSSALIGLVLQGLGLTD
;
A
#
# COMPACT_ATOMS: atom_id res chain seq x y z
N MET A 1 3.81 28.29 -3.28
CA MET A 1 2.52 28.35 -4.00
C MET A 1 2.19 26.91 -4.38
N ALA A 2 1.27 26.27 -3.68
CA ALA A 2 0.77 24.95 -4.03
C ALA A 2 0.05 25.08 -5.38
N GLY A 3 0.51 24.37 -6.40
CA GLY A 3 -0.16 24.33 -7.68
C GLY A 3 -1.57 23.79 -7.50
N GLU A 4 -2.58 24.47 -8.03
CA GLU A 4 -3.92 23.91 -8.16
C GLU A 4 -3.82 22.61 -8.96
N HIS A 5 -3.88 21.48 -8.27
CA HIS A 5 -4.02 20.20 -8.93
C HIS A 5 -5.37 20.21 -9.63
N GLN A 6 -5.37 20.26 -10.97
CA GLN A 6 -6.57 20.10 -11.76
C GLN A 6 -7.23 18.77 -11.38
N ARG A 7 -8.38 18.84 -10.70
CA ARG A 7 -9.21 17.66 -10.47
C ARG A 7 -9.64 17.12 -11.82
N HIS A 8 -9.37 15.82 -12.05
CA HIS A 8 -9.77 15.16 -13.28
C HIS A 8 -11.29 15.25 -13.46
N PRO A 9 -11.79 15.62 -14.67
CA PRO A 9 -13.23 15.78 -14.91
C PRO A 9 -14.07 14.52 -14.68
N GLY A 10 -13.47 13.34 -14.61
CA GLY A 10 -14.14 12.06 -14.38
C GLY A 10 -14.42 11.69 -12.92
N GLY A 11 -14.26 12.59 -11.96
CA GLY A 11 -14.63 12.35 -10.56
C GLY A 11 -13.91 11.19 -9.90
N GLY A 12 -12.66 11.36 -9.54
CA GLY A 12 -11.99 10.52 -8.53
C GLY A 12 -11.48 9.14 -8.98
N PHE A 13 -11.78 8.66 -10.15
CA PHE A 13 -11.28 7.37 -10.65
C PHE A 13 -10.15 7.55 -11.67
N ASN A 14 -9.15 8.31 -11.30
CA ASN A 14 -7.95 8.47 -12.11
C ASN A 14 -6.79 7.75 -11.42
N PRO A 15 -6.45 6.52 -11.83
CA PRO A 15 -5.33 5.83 -11.23
C PRO A 15 -4.06 6.65 -11.46
N PRO A 16 -3.27 6.94 -10.42
CA PRO A 16 -2.04 7.69 -10.57
C PRO A 16 -1.09 6.94 -11.51
N GLU A 17 -0.39 7.66 -12.36
CA GLU A 17 0.55 7.07 -13.31
C GLU A 17 1.63 6.25 -12.61
N PRO A 18 2.02 5.10 -13.18
CA PRO A 18 3.12 4.29 -12.68
C PRO A 18 4.41 5.08 -12.55
N THR A 19 5.25 4.72 -11.59
CA THR A 19 6.55 5.36 -11.38
C THR A 19 7.59 4.36 -10.93
N THR A 20 8.87 4.69 -11.17
CA THR A 20 10.04 4.00 -10.62
C THR A 20 10.74 4.83 -9.53
N LYS A 21 10.12 5.93 -9.08
CA LYS A 21 10.65 6.78 -8.00
C LYS A 21 11.02 5.94 -6.77
N GLY A 22 12.03 6.35 -6.05
CA GLY A 22 12.61 5.60 -4.93
C GLY A 22 13.61 4.51 -5.34
N GLY A 23 13.76 4.26 -6.65
CA GLY A 23 14.76 3.36 -7.19
C GLY A 23 14.56 1.88 -6.82
N PRO A 24 15.60 1.04 -7.02
CA PRO A 24 15.49 -0.41 -6.81
C PRO A 24 15.31 -0.80 -5.33
N ASP A 25 15.76 0.03 -4.40
CA ASP A 25 15.68 -0.22 -2.97
C ASP A 25 14.34 0.15 -2.34
N TYR A 26 13.41 0.78 -3.08
CA TYR A 26 12.14 1.20 -2.52
C TYR A 26 11.33 0.02 -1.96
N GLY A 27 11.32 -1.13 -2.64
CA GLY A 27 10.68 -2.35 -2.14
C GLY A 27 11.28 -2.83 -0.82
N ARG A 28 12.62 -2.85 -0.73
CA ARG A 28 13.35 -3.19 0.50
C ARG A 28 13.04 -2.23 1.65
N PHE A 29 12.90 -0.94 1.36
CA PHE A 29 12.49 0.08 2.33
C PHE A 29 11.09 -0.20 2.87
N ILE A 30 10.09 -0.43 2.01
CA ILE A 30 8.72 -0.77 2.42
C ILE A 30 8.68 -2.04 3.27
N ASP A 31 9.44 -3.07 2.90
CA ASP A 31 9.51 -4.31 3.68
C ASP A 31 10.17 -4.10 5.06
N ALA A 32 11.15 -3.22 5.15
CA ALA A 32 11.77 -2.86 6.43
C ALA A 32 10.77 -2.14 7.35
N VAL A 33 9.98 -1.20 6.82
CA VAL A 33 8.93 -0.51 7.57
C VAL A 33 7.87 -1.51 8.06
N ARG A 34 7.42 -2.44 7.22
CA ARG A 34 6.45 -3.48 7.62
C ARG A 34 6.99 -4.39 8.72
N LYS A 35 8.25 -4.81 8.64
CA LYS A 35 8.90 -5.59 9.70
C LYS A 35 8.99 -4.81 11.01
N LEU A 36 9.29 -3.52 10.91
CA LEU A 36 9.31 -2.65 12.08
C LEU A 36 7.94 -2.54 12.75
N GLN A 37 6.86 -2.41 11.98
CA GLN A 37 5.49 -2.43 12.49
C GLN A 37 5.20 -3.73 13.25
N ASP A 38 5.62 -4.88 12.74
CA ASP A 38 5.46 -6.18 13.40
C ASP A 38 6.24 -6.25 14.72
N HIS A 39 7.47 -5.72 14.74
CA HIS A 39 8.27 -5.63 15.97
C HIS A 39 7.64 -4.67 16.97
N ALA A 40 7.25 -3.47 16.55
CA ALA A 40 6.63 -2.48 17.42
C ALA A 40 5.35 -3.01 18.09
N ARG A 41 4.57 -3.84 17.36
CA ARG A 41 3.35 -4.48 17.90
C ARG A 41 3.62 -5.51 18.99
N ALA A 42 4.83 -6.08 19.06
CA ALA A 42 5.13 -7.27 19.86
C ALA A 42 6.40 -7.16 20.72
N VAL A 43 7.07 -6.03 20.69
CA VAL A 43 8.31 -5.85 21.45
C VAL A 43 8.02 -5.87 22.96
N ASP A 44 8.87 -6.62 23.67
CA ASP A 44 9.00 -6.60 25.11
C ASP A 44 10.52 -6.51 25.39
N ALA A 45 11.02 -5.31 25.41
CA ALA A 45 12.46 -5.04 25.53
C ALA A 45 12.77 -4.10 26.70
N PRO A 46 13.99 -4.14 27.25
CA PRO A 46 14.43 -3.19 28.25
C PRO A 46 14.29 -1.73 27.79
N ALA A 47 14.12 -0.82 28.74
CA ALA A 47 13.88 0.59 28.46
C ALA A 47 14.99 1.24 27.62
N GLU A 48 16.24 0.89 27.88
CA GLU A 48 17.39 1.39 27.12
C GLU A 48 17.35 0.98 25.64
N VAL A 49 16.88 -0.22 25.33
CA VAL A 49 16.70 -0.70 23.96
C VAL A 49 15.54 0.05 23.27
N ILE A 50 14.47 0.32 24.00
CA ILE A 50 13.36 1.12 23.46
C ILE A 50 13.82 2.56 23.20
N THR A 51 14.61 3.16 24.08
CA THR A 51 15.17 4.50 23.88
C THR A 51 16.06 4.54 22.63
N GLU A 52 16.99 3.59 22.49
CA GLU A 52 17.86 3.51 21.32
C GLU A 52 17.04 3.35 20.02
N ALA A 53 16.02 2.49 20.03
CA ALA A 53 15.14 2.29 18.88
C ALA A 53 14.37 3.57 18.52
N ALA A 54 13.88 4.31 19.52
CA ALA A 54 13.20 5.59 19.30
C ALA A 54 14.14 6.61 18.64
N ASP A 55 15.35 6.78 19.18
CA ASP A 55 16.36 7.70 18.64
C ASP A 55 16.72 7.37 17.17
N LEU A 56 16.82 6.08 16.84
CA LEU A 56 17.08 5.65 15.46
C LEU A 56 15.92 5.96 14.52
N LEU A 57 14.69 5.73 14.97
CA LEU A 57 13.48 6.01 14.18
C LEU A 57 13.28 7.51 13.96
N GLU A 58 13.55 8.33 14.95
CA GLU A 58 13.51 9.79 14.82
C GLU A 58 14.54 10.28 13.78
N LYS A 59 15.74 9.73 13.77
CA LYS A 59 16.77 10.04 12.76
C LYS A 59 16.31 9.64 11.36
N VAL A 60 15.70 8.47 11.20
CA VAL A 60 15.14 8.04 9.92
C VAL A 60 14.00 8.96 9.47
N SER A 61 13.09 9.30 10.39
CA SER A 61 11.99 10.24 10.12
C SER A 61 12.53 11.60 9.66
N LEU A 62 13.52 12.16 10.36
CA LEU A 62 14.16 13.43 10.00
C LEU A 62 14.87 13.36 8.63
N LEU A 63 15.51 12.22 8.30
CA LEU A 63 16.13 12.00 6.99
C LEU A 63 15.12 12.09 5.86
N LEU A 64 13.92 11.55 6.06
CA LEU A 64 12.86 11.43 5.04
C LEU A 64 12.01 12.70 4.93
N SER A 65 11.76 13.42 6.02
CA SER A 65 10.80 14.54 6.09
C SER A 65 11.05 15.65 5.06
N ARG A 66 12.31 15.88 4.69
CA ARG A 66 12.66 16.88 3.67
C ARG A 66 12.31 16.45 2.23
N PHE A 67 11.87 15.22 2.05
CA PHE A 67 11.43 14.65 0.77
C PHE A 67 9.94 14.32 0.78
N ASP A 68 9.18 14.85 1.73
CA ASP A 68 7.74 14.72 1.72
C ASP A 68 7.17 15.29 0.42
N ALA A 69 6.25 14.56 -0.16
CA ALA A 69 5.68 14.86 -1.46
C ALA A 69 4.16 14.66 -1.43
N ASP A 70 3.47 15.37 -2.29
CA ASP A 70 2.04 15.19 -2.50
C ASP A 70 1.71 13.78 -2.99
N GLU A 71 0.46 13.38 -2.85
CA GLU A 71 -0.05 12.07 -3.28
C GLU A 71 0.33 11.74 -4.74
N TRP A 72 0.26 12.72 -5.64
CA TRP A 72 0.57 12.57 -7.06
C TRP A 72 2.07 12.45 -7.38
N GLU A 73 2.91 12.84 -6.45
CA GLU A 73 4.37 12.78 -6.59
C GLU A 73 5.00 11.61 -5.83
N SER A 74 4.32 11.14 -4.78
CA SER A 74 4.78 10.02 -3.96
C SER A 74 4.85 8.71 -4.76
N PRO A 75 5.86 7.84 -4.55
CA PRO A 75 5.90 6.51 -5.15
C PRO A 75 4.88 5.53 -4.53
N SER A 76 4.36 5.83 -3.33
CA SER A 76 3.38 5.00 -2.64
C SER A 76 2.09 4.84 -3.47
N GLY A 77 1.66 3.62 -3.73
CA GLY A 77 0.49 3.32 -4.56
C GLY A 77 0.73 3.37 -6.07
N ARG A 78 1.98 3.69 -6.53
CA ARG A 78 2.32 3.91 -7.93
C ARG A 78 3.44 2.97 -8.44
N ARG A 79 4.06 2.19 -7.57
CA ARG A 79 5.10 1.21 -7.90
C ARG A 79 4.44 -0.12 -8.30
N MET A 80 4.07 -0.22 -9.58
CA MET A 80 3.37 -1.40 -10.12
C MET A 80 4.19 -2.69 -10.07
N ASP A 81 5.50 -2.56 -9.91
CA ASP A 81 6.44 -3.66 -9.72
C ASP A 81 6.45 -4.25 -8.31
N LEU A 82 5.75 -3.62 -7.35
CA LEU A 82 5.74 -4.03 -5.95
C LEU A 82 4.35 -4.50 -5.48
N PRO A 83 4.29 -5.43 -4.50
CA PRO A 83 3.04 -5.81 -3.86
C PRO A 83 2.26 -4.58 -3.36
N MET A 84 0.96 -4.54 -3.65
CA MET A 84 0.09 -3.39 -3.34
C MET A 84 0.67 -2.04 -3.78
N ARG A 85 1.41 -2.06 -4.89
CA ARG A 85 2.01 -0.88 -5.53
C ARG A 85 2.91 -0.06 -4.61
N GLY A 86 3.58 -0.74 -3.65
CA GLY A 86 4.49 -0.11 -2.70
C GLY A 86 3.81 0.72 -1.60
N ASN A 87 2.51 0.57 -1.41
CA ASN A 87 1.81 1.23 -0.30
C ASN A 87 2.03 0.47 1.00
N VAL A 88 2.57 1.13 2.02
CA VAL A 88 2.88 0.53 3.32
C VAL A 88 1.64 0.27 4.18
N LEU A 89 0.56 1.02 3.97
CA LEU A 89 -0.68 0.89 4.73
C LEU A 89 -1.44 -0.38 4.36
N THR A 90 -1.47 -0.73 3.07
CA THR A 90 -2.31 -1.82 2.57
C THR A 90 -1.74 -3.19 2.89
N ILE A 91 -2.63 -4.17 3.07
CA ILE A 91 -2.26 -5.56 3.34
C ILE A 91 -1.71 -6.18 2.07
N PRO A 92 -0.48 -6.75 2.10
CA PRO A 92 0.07 -7.44 0.94
C PRO A 92 -0.85 -8.56 0.48
N MET A 93 -1.31 -8.46 -0.76
CA MET A 93 -2.15 -9.45 -1.40
C MET A 93 -1.66 -9.74 -2.81
N SER A 94 -1.98 -10.92 -3.30
CA SER A 94 -1.81 -11.33 -4.68
C SER A 94 -3.16 -11.79 -5.22
N ALA A 95 -3.41 -11.53 -6.49
CA ALA A 95 -4.63 -11.97 -7.15
C ALA A 95 -4.32 -12.42 -8.58
N ASN A 96 -5.06 -13.42 -9.06
CA ASN A 96 -5.02 -13.88 -10.44
C ASN A 96 -6.44 -14.14 -10.95
N LYS A 97 -6.64 -14.03 -12.25
CA LYS A 97 -7.87 -14.44 -12.90
C LYS A 97 -7.78 -15.94 -13.22
N GLY A 98 -8.73 -16.71 -12.72
CA GLY A 98 -8.86 -18.13 -13.05
C GLY A 98 -9.48 -18.35 -14.42
N ASP A 99 -9.34 -19.57 -14.94
CA ASP A 99 -9.95 -19.98 -16.22
C ASP A 99 -11.50 -19.98 -16.18
N ASP A 100 -12.05 -20.03 -14.97
CA ASP A 100 -13.50 -19.89 -14.70
C ASP A 100 -14.00 -18.44 -14.74
N GLY A 101 -13.13 -17.48 -15.06
CA GLY A 101 -13.42 -16.04 -15.09
C GLY A 101 -13.46 -15.37 -13.72
N ARG A 102 -13.26 -16.12 -12.63
CA ARG A 102 -13.21 -15.56 -11.27
C ARG A 102 -11.85 -15.00 -10.94
N ILE A 103 -11.82 -14.03 -10.04
CA ILE A 103 -10.58 -13.51 -9.45
C ILE A 103 -10.34 -14.26 -8.14
N HIS A 104 -9.22 -14.98 -8.10
CA HIS A 104 -8.74 -15.65 -6.91
C HIS A 104 -7.65 -14.80 -6.27
N GLY A 105 -7.79 -14.51 -4.99
CA GLY A 105 -6.81 -13.70 -4.26
C GLY A 105 -6.46 -14.32 -2.92
N TRP A 106 -5.27 -14.06 -2.47
CA TRP A 106 -4.81 -14.40 -1.12
C TRP A 106 -4.05 -13.23 -0.52
N ALA A 107 -4.24 -13.03 0.76
CA ALA A 107 -3.58 -11.99 1.53
C ALA A 107 -2.93 -12.60 2.77
N ARG A 108 -1.79 -12.04 3.17
CA ARG A 108 -1.11 -12.45 4.39
C ARG A 108 -1.20 -11.32 5.41
N PHE A 109 -1.88 -11.61 6.52
CA PHE A 109 -1.89 -10.72 7.65
C PHE A 109 -0.62 -10.93 8.48
N ALA A 110 0.14 -9.87 8.66
CA ALA A 110 1.30 -9.84 9.54
C ALA A 110 0.85 -9.58 11.00
N ARG A 111 1.77 -9.72 11.95
CA ARG A 111 1.48 -9.53 13.38
C ARG A 111 0.87 -8.16 13.68
N PHE A 112 1.30 -7.13 12.96
CA PHE A 112 0.76 -5.77 13.07
C PHE A 112 -0.75 -5.69 12.82
N HIS A 113 -1.28 -6.55 11.96
CA HIS A 113 -2.71 -6.57 11.61
C HIS A 113 -3.59 -7.38 12.59
N LEU A 114 -2.99 -8.01 13.61
CA LEU A 114 -3.74 -8.86 14.53
C LEU A 114 -4.30 -8.03 15.70
N GLY A 115 -5.53 -8.37 16.08
CA GLY A 115 -6.19 -7.93 17.29
C GLY A 115 -5.92 -8.88 18.47
N ARG A 116 -6.89 -9.04 19.35
CA ARG A 116 -6.82 -9.96 20.48
C ARG A 116 -6.87 -11.42 20.01
N ASN A 117 -6.25 -12.31 20.79
CA ASN A 117 -6.28 -13.76 20.60
C ASN A 117 -5.82 -14.25 19.21
N GLY A 118 -4.95 -13.48 18.56
CA GLY A 118 -4.45 -13.82 17.22
C GLY A 118 -5.48 -13.68 16.08
N ALA A 119 -6.66 -13.18 16.36
CA ALA A 119 -7.62 -12.87 15.31
C ALA A 119 -7.21 -11.61 14.53
N VAL A 120 -7.56 -11.55 13.26
CA VAL A 120 -7.32 -10.35 12.45
C VAL A 120 -8.17 -9.19 12.98
N HIS A 121 -7.58 -8.01 13.11
CA HIS A 121 -8.31 -6.81 13.53
C HIS A 121 -9.35 -6.42 12.47
N GLY A 122 -10.57 -6.05 12.89
CA GLY A 122 -11.67 -5.71 11.98
C GLY A 122 -11.34 -4.59 11.00
N GLY A 123 -10.58 -3.57 11.43
CA GLY A 123 -10.09 -2.52 10.54
C GLY A 123 -9.15 -3.03 9.45
N ALA A 124 -8.30 -4.03 9.77
CA ALA A 124 -7.44 -4.66 8.77
C ALA A 124 -8.25 -5.47 7.74
N LEU A 125 -9.32 -6.15 8.17
CA LEU A 125 -10.26 -6.79 7.25
C LEU A 125 -10.96 -5.76 6.36
N GLY A 126 -11.39 -4.62 6.92
CA GLY A 126 -11.98 -3.52 6.14
C GLY A 126 -11.05 -3.01 5.04
N MET A 127 -9.76 -2.79 5.35
CA MET A 127 -8.75 -2.39 4.36
C MET A 127 -8.55 -3.45 3.26
N LEU A 128 -8.59 -4.74 3.61
CA LEU A 128 -8.50 -5.80 2.62
C LEU A 128 -9.71 -5.79 1.69
N PHE A 129 -10.93 -5.68 2.24
CA PHE A 129 -12.15 -5.61 1.43
C PHE A 129 -12.17 -4.38 0.53
N ASP A 130 -11.76 -3.22 1.01
CA ASP A 130 -11.62 -2.02 0.19
C ASP A 130 -10.69 -2.26 -1.00
N SER A 131 -9.51 -2.84 -0.75
CA SER A 131 -8.55 -3.19 -1.80
C SER A 131 -9.12 -4.20 -2.82
N VAL A 132 -9.86 -5.22 -2.36
CA VAL A 132 -10.50 -6.22 -3.23
C VAL A 132 -11.60 -5.58 -4.07
N LEU A 133 -12.44 -4.74 -3.48
CA LEU A 133 -13.49 -4.03 -4.19
C LEU A 133 -12.92 -3.09 -5.25
N GLY A 134 -11.83 -2.35 -4.93
CA GLY A 134 -11.12 -1.50 -5.88
C GLY A 134 -10.58 -2.30 -7.08
N LEU A 135 -9.96 -3.45 -6.84
CA LEU A 135 -9.46 -4.34 -7.91
C LEU A 135 -10.58 -4.89 -8.79
N THR A 136 -11.67 -5.36 -8.18
CA THR A 136 -12.80 -5.93 -8.94
C THR A 136 -13.52 -4.87 -9.76
N SER A 137 -13.71 -3.67 -9.21
CA SER A 137 -14.30 -2.53 -9.93
C SER A 137 -13.45 -2.11 -11.11
N SER A 138 -12.13 -2.02 -10.95
CA SER A 138 -11.21 -1.69 -12.03
C SER A 138 -11.23 -2.74 -13.16
N ALA A 139 -11.26 -4.02 -12.80
CA ALA A 139 -11.37 -5.12 -13.77
C ALA A 139 -12.70 -5.07 -14.55
N LEU A 140 -13.81 -4.77 -13.86
CA LEU A 140 -15.12 -4.66 -14.49
C LEU A 140 -15.18 -3.47 -15.46
N ILE A 141 -14.66 -2.31 -15.05
CA ILE A 141 -14.58 -1.12 -15.90
C ILE A 141 -13.75 -1.41 -17.15
N GLY A 142 -12.58 -2.04 -17.01
CA GLY A 142 -11.76 -2.45 -18.15
C GLY A 142 -12.50 -3.35 -19.14
N LEU A 143 -13.25 -4.34 -18.65
CA LEU A 143 -14.06 -5.22 -19.49
C LEU A 143 -15.18 -4.49 -20.22
N VAL A 144 -15.84 -3.54 -19.55
CA VAL A 144 -16.90 -2.72 -20.17
C VAL A 144 -16.32 -1.83 -21.28
N LEU A 145 -15.20 -1.16 -21.01
CA LEU A 145 -14.54 -0.30 -22.00
C LEU A 145 -14.04 -1.09 -23.21
N GLN A 146 -13.47 -2.28 -23.01
CA GLN A 146 -13.13 -3.20 -24.10
C GLN A 146 -14.35 -3.62 -24.91
N GLY A 147 -15.46 -3.98 -24.24
CA GLY A 147 -16.70 -4.36 -24.90
C GLY A 147 -17.33 -3.23 -25.73
N LEU A 148 -17.03 -1.98 -25.39
CA LEU A 148 -17.47 -0.77 -26.11
C LEU A 148 -16.45 -0.30 -27.17
N GLY A 149 -15.31 -0.98 -27.33
CA GLY A 149 -14.24 -0.57 -28.26
C GLY A 149 -13.57 0.76 -27.90
N LEU A 150 -13.57 1.13 -26.61
CA LEU A 150 -13.00 2.39 -26.11
C LEU A 150 -11.56 2.24 -25.59
N THR A 151 -11.03 1.02 -25.59
CA THR A 151 -9.61 0.71 -25.27
C THR A 151 -9.13 -0.39 -26.20
N ASP A 152 -7.89 -0.27 -26.69
CA ASP A 152 -7.19 -1.32 -27.42
C ASP A 152 -6.79 -2.50 -26.51
#